data_445ffe724735261ab571c6bc560763e2
#
_entry.id   445ffe724735261ab571c6bc560763e2
#
_cell.length_a   1.000
_cell.length_b   1.000
_cell.length_c   1.000
_cell.angle_alpha   90.00
_cell.angle_beta   90.00
_cell.angle_gamma   90.00
#
_symmetry.space_group_name_H-M   'P 1'
#
loop_
_entity.id
_entity.type
_entity.pdbx_description
1 polymer ?
#
loop_
_entity_poly.entity_id
_entity_poly.type
_entity_poly.pdbx_seq_one_letter_code
_entity_poly.pdbx_strand_id
1 'polypeptide(L)'
;MTPVRHFLAIPDFSKSELLSVFDLAARMKQGDYRETPLAGKTLGMIFAKSSTRTRVSFEVGAFQLGGHALFLSSRDIQLGRGEPIRDTARVLSRYLDGIMIRTFDHADVEKLARFGSIPIINGLTDLLHPCQVMADLLTIRETLGGWDGKAIAWVGDGNNMANSWIDAAGSLGFELRLACPKGYEPNVEILERNRKKARITLTTDPEEAVHGAQVVNTDVWASMGQEEEQEQRARAFQGYIVDRNLMRLADRGAIFLHCLPAHRGEEVSEEVIEGRQSRVWDQAENRLHVQKAIMAFLMGEQRERAGKKGEPSTLGIKRAKKATRKT
;
A
#
# COMPACT_ATOMS: atom_id res chain seq x y z
N MET A 1 7.39 -3.87 -26.82
CA MET A 1 7.03 -2.96 -25.70
C MET A 1 7.01 -3.77 -24.44
N THR A 2 7.69 -3.34 -23.40
CA THR A 2 7.60 -3.98 -22.08
C THR A 2 6.16 -3.84 -21.57
N PRO A 3 5.53 -4.90 -21.03
CA PRO A 3 4.17 -4.78 -20.51
C PRO A 3 4.11 -3.74 -19.39
N VAL A 4 3.03 -2.96 -19.39
CA VAL A 4 2.78 -1.97 -18.31
C VAL A 4 2.65 -2.70 -16.98
N ARG A 5 3.30 -2.17 -15.97
CA ARG A 5 3.24 -2.73 -14.61
C ARG A 5 2.22 -1.99 -13.77
N HIS A 6 1.55 -2.73 -12.89
CA HIS A 6 0.54 -2.21 -11.99
C HIS A 6 0.88 -2.60 -10.54
N PHE A 7 0.19 -2.00 -9.58
CA PHE A 7 0.20 -2.39 -8.18
C PHE A 7 -1.24 -2.53 -7.69
N LEU A 8 -1.89 -3.64 -7.99
CA LEU A 8 -3.27 -3.94 -7.60
C LEU A 8 -3.31 -4.73 -6.29
N ALA A 9 -2.31 -5.56 -6.08
CA ALA A 9 -2.10 -6.39 -4.90
C ALA A 9 -0.58 -6.48 -4.59
N ILE A 10 -0.22 -6.85 -3.36
CA ILE A 10 1.19 -6.99 -2.96
C ILE A 10 1.96 -8.02 -3.82
N PRO A 11 1.37 -9.18 -4.21
CA PRO A 11 2.05 -10.15 -5.06
C PRO A 11 2.37 -9.70 -6.49
N ASP A 12 1.89 -8.52 -6.94
CA ASP A 12 2.26 -7.96 -8.24
C ASP A 12 3.74 -7.56 -8.30
N PHE A 13 4.36 -7.41 -7.15
CA PHE A 13 5.79 -7.17 -7.02
C PHE A 13 6.47 -8.40 -6.45
N SER A 14 7.61 -8.76 -7.01
CA SER A 14 8.48 -9.78 -6.44
C SER A 14 9.03 -9.34 -5.08
N LYS A 15 9.50 -10.28 -4.25
CA LYS A 15 10.13 -9.97 -2.96
C LYS A 15 11.26 -8.94 -3.09
N SER A 16 12.10 -9.05 -4.12
CA SER A 16 13.21 -8.11 -4.35
C SER A 16 12.70 -6.70 -4.70
N GLU A 17 11.61 -6.59 -5.45
CA GLU A 17 11.00 -5.31 -5.79
C GLU A 17 10.31 -4.68 -4.59
N LEU A 18 9.60 -5.46 -3.77
CA LEU A 18 9.03 -4.98 -2.50
C LEU A 18 10.12 -4.42 -1.60
N LEU A 19 11.26 -5.13 -1.44
CA LEU A 19 12.39 -4.64 -0.67
C LEU A 19 12.98 -3.35 -1.26
N SER A 20 13.09 -3.24 -2.58
CA SER A 20 13.55 -2.03 -3.25
C SER A 20 12.60 -0.85 -3.04
N VAL A 21 11.29 -1.09 -3.01
CA VAL A 21 10.28 -0.06 -2.68
C VAL A 21 10.43 0.42 -1.23
N PHE A 22 10.68 -0.49 -0.27
CA PHE A 22 10.92 -0.11 1.12
C PHE A 22 12.22 0.69 1.29
N ASP A 23 13.31 0.31 0.61
CA ASP A 23 14.57 1.06 0.64
C ASP A 23 14.40 2.47 0.05
N LEU A 24 13.66 2.57 -1.04
CA LEU A 24 13.35 3.84 -1.66
C LEU A 24 12.47 4.72 -0.75
N ALA A 25 11.44 4.14 -0.13
CA ALA A 25 10.58 4.84 0.81
C ALA A 25 11.34 5.38 2.03
N ALA A 26 12.25 4.57 2.59
CA ALA A 26 13.11 4.97 3.71
C ALA A 26 14.02 6.14 3.33
N ARG A 27 14.68 6.10 2.16
CA ARG A 27 15.49 7.22 1.64
C ARG A 27 14.66 8.48 1.44
N MET A 28 13.43 8.35 0.92
CA MET A 28 12.50 9.48 0.74
C MET A 28 12.09 10.10 2.08
N LYS A 29 11.90 9.28 3.12
CA LYS A 29 11.57 9.73 4.48
C LYS A 29 12.75 10.47 5.13
N GLN A 30 13.96 9.95 4.98
CA GLN A 30 15.20 10.54 5.53
C GLN A 30 15.64 11.83 4.80
N GLY A 31 15.01 12.16 3.67
CA GLY A 31 15.38 13.33 2.88
C GLY A 31 16.59 13.12 1.96
N ASP A 32 17.05 11.88 1.82
CA ASP A 32 18.21 11.52 0.98
C ASP A 32 17.83 11.30 -0.50
N TYR A 33 16.57 11.49 -0.84
CA TYR A 33 16.06 11.37 -2.21
C TYR A 33 15.70 12.75 -2.76
N ARG A 34 16.42 13.20 -3.78
CA ARG A 34 16.28 14.52 -4.42
C ARG A 34 15.77 14.46 -5.86
N GLU A 35 15.53 13.27 -6.36
CA GLU A 35 15.06 13.08 -7.74
C GLU A 35 13.58 13.44 -7.87
N THR A 36 13.20 13.90 -9.06
CA THR A 36 11.82 14.24 -9.42
C THR A 36 11.32 13.32 -10.54
N PRO A 37 11.12 12.01 -10.26
CA PRO A 37 10.81 11.01 -11.28
C PRO A 37 9.45 11.22 -11.97
N LEU A 38 8.59 12.07 -11.41
CA LEU A 38 7.31 12.43 -11.98
C LEU A 38 7.28 13.81 -12.61
N ALA A 39 8.45 14.43 -12.87
CA ALA A 39 8.51 15.73 -13.53
C ALA A 39 7.77 15.68 -14.88
N GLY A 40 6.79 16.57 -15.06
CA GLY A 40 5.94 16.63 -16.26
C GLY A 40 4.87 15.53 -16.37
N LYS A 41 4.69 14.68 -15.34
CA LYS A 41 3.71 13.60 -15.30
C LYS A 41 2.51 13.93 -14.44
N THR A 42 1.36 13.35 -14.80
CA THR A 42 0.09 13.53 -14.09
C THR A 42 -0.45 12.18 -13.59
N LEU A 43 -0.72 12.12 -12.29
CA LEU A 43 -1.44 11.02 -11.65
C LEU A 43 -2.93 11.35 -11.58
N GLY A 44 -3.80 10.56 -12.20
CA GLY A 44 -5.24 10.61 -11.95
C GLY A 44 -5.60 9.85 -10.68
N MET A 45 -6.34 10.49 -9.78
CA MET A 45 -6.78 9.86 -8.52
C MET A 45 -8.29 9.69 -8.51
N ILE A 46 -8.78 8.49 -8.81
CA ILE A 46 -10.22 8.16 -8.87
C ILE A 46 -10.69 7.74 -7.47
N PHE A 47 -11.74 8.41 -6.97
CA PHE A 47 -12.32 8.12 -5.67
C PHE A 47 -13.83 7.84 -5.78
N ALA A 48 -14.23 6.59 -5.55
CA ALA A 48 -15.61 6.19 -5.29
C ALA A 48 -15.93 6.18 -3.79
N LYS A 49 -14.92 6.00 -2.94
CA LYS A 49 -15.00 6.08 -1.47
C LYS A 49 -14.18 7.27 -0.96
N SER A 50 -14.73 8.06 -0.05
CA SER A 50 -14.04 9.19 0.57
C SER A 50 -12.79 8.73 1.36
N SER A 51 -11.74 9.54 1.36
CA SER A 51 -10.56 9.32 2.20
C SER A 51 -9.69 10.57 2.26
N THR A 52 -9.53 11.14 3.43
CA THR A 52 -8.59 12.25 3.66
C THR A 52 -7.14 11.78 3.53
N ARG A 53 -6.77 10.71 4.25
CA ARG A 53 -5.38 10.21 4.28
C ARG A 53 -4.88 9.77 2.91
N THR A 54 -5.64 8.95 2.19
CA THR A 54 -5.24 8.48 0.86
C THR A 54 -5.13 9.63 -0.13
N ARG A 55 -6.10 10.56 -0.11
CA ARG A 55 -6.07 11.72 -1.00
C ARG A 55 -4.84 12.57 -0.73
N VAL A 56 -4.66 13.04 0.50
CA VAL A 56 -3.56 13.94 0.86
C VAL A 56 -2.21 13.28 0.62
N SER A 57 -2.02 12.01 1.00
CA SER A 57 -0.72 11.34 0.84
C SER A 57 -0.33 11.11 -0.62
N PHE A 58 -1.25 10.77 -1.51
CA PHE A 58 -0.96 10.65 -2.94
C PHE A 58 -0.74 12.02 -3.61
N GLU A 59 -1.57 13.02 -3.29
CA GLU A 59 -1.49 14.36 -3.86
C GLU A 59 -0.17 15.04 -3.48
N VAL A 60 0.15 15.05 -2.17
CA VAL A 60 1.43 15.57 -1.67
C VAL A 60 2.61 14.75 -2.20
N GLY A 61 2.46 13.41 -2.24
CA GLY A 61 3.50 12.52 -2.75
C GLY A 61 3.83 12.79 -4.22
N ALA A 62 2.83 12.95 -5.08
CA ALA A 62 3.02 13.28 -6.50
C ALA A 62 3.71 14.65 -6.66
N PHE A 63 3.27 15.66 -5.90
CA PHE A 63 3.90 16.97 -5.88
C PHE A 63 5.37 16.92 -5.47
N GLN A 64 5.70 16.22 -4.38
CA GLN A 64 7.08 16.06 -3.91
C GLN A 64 7.99 15.31 -4.90
N LEU A 65 7.43 14.50 -5.77
CA LEU A 65 8.15 13.81 -6.86
C LEU A 65 8.21 14.63 -8.16
N GLY A 66 7.76 15.90 -8.14
CA GLY A 66 7.79 16.81 -9.28
C GLY A 66 6.63 16.64 -10.26
N GLY A 67 5.62 15.81 -9.91
CA GLY A 67 4.43 15.56 -10.72
C GLY A 67 3.23 16.37 -10.29
N HIS A 68 2.12 16.15 -10.99
CA HIS A 68 0.81 16.71 -10.70
C HIS A 68 -0.17 15.57 -10.35
N ALA A 69 -1.06 15.79 -9.38
CA ALA A 69 -2.15 14.86 -9.05
C ALA A 69 -3.49 15.51 -9.36
N LEU A 70 -4.33 14.81 -10.10
CA LEU A 70 -5.67 15.25 -10.48
C LEU A 70 -6.72 14.45 -9.71
N PHE A 71 -7.46 15.11 -8.83
CA PHE A 71 -8.56 14.47 -8.10
C PHE A 71 -9.79 14.27 -8.98
N LEU A 72 -10.26 13.04 -9.07
CA LEU A 72 -11.40 12.61 -9.87
C LEU A 72 -12.42 11.92 -8.95
N SER A 73 -13.46 12.67 -8.55
CA SER A 73 -14.59 12.09 -7.82
C SER A 73 -15.46 11.26 -8.76
N SER A 74 -15.81 10.03 -8.38
CA SER A 74 -16.77 9.22 -9.16
C SER A 74 -18.15 9.88 -9.31
N ARG A 75 -18.47 10.87 -8.46
CA ARG A 75 -19.71 11.65 -8.58
C ARG A 75 -19.66 12.65 -9.74
N ASP A 76 -18.45 13.09 -10.13
CA ASP A 76 -18.24 14.14 -11.10
C ASP A 76 -17.77 13.60 -12.47
N ILE A 77 -17.33 12.34 -12.52
CA ILE A 77 -16.91 11.66 -13.75
C ILE A 77 -17.96 10.64 -14.20
N GLN A 78 -17.88 10.22 -15.47
CA GLN A 78 -18.84 9.29 -16.08
C GLN A 78 -18.64 7.83 -15.66
N LEU A 79 -17.64 7.53 -14.84
CA LEU A 79 -17.33 6.18 -14.37
C LEU A 79 -18.54 5.60 -13.61
N GLY A 80 -19.12 4.51 -14.12
CA GLY A 80 -20.30 3.88 -13.53
C GLY A 80 -21.65 4.56 -13.86
N ARG A 81 -21.64 5.65 -14.66
CA ARG A 81 -22.84 6.35 -15.13
C ARG A 81 -23.13 6.11 -16.62
N GLY A 82 -22.96 4.86 -17.06
CA GLY A 82 -23.23 4.47 -18.45
C GLY A 82 -21.97 4.36 -19.32
N GLU A 83 -20.83 4.93 -18.92
CA GLU A 83 -19.55 4.68 -19.61
C GLU A 83 -18.91 3.40 -19.06
N PRO A 84 -18.61 2.40 -19.92
CA PRO A 84 -17.90 1.21 -19.50
C PRO A 84 -16.48 1.55 -19.01
N ILE A 85 -16.01 0.91 -17.94
CA ILE A 85 -14.67 1.11 -17.37
C ILE A 85 -13.55 0.95 -18.42
N ARG A 86 -13.74 0.04 -19.37
CA ARG A 86 -12.77 -0.17 -20.47
C ARG A 86 -12.58 1.07 -21.35
N ASP A 87 -13.63 1.88 -21.55
CA ASP A 87 -13.56 3.05 -22.38
C ASP A 87 -12.92 4.22 -21.58
N THR A 88 -13.31 4.39 -20.33
CA THR A 88 -12.64 5.28 -19.37
C THR A 88 -11.13 4.96 -19.29
N ALA A 89 -10.75 3.68 -19.17
CA ALA A 89 -9.36 3.26 -19.11
C ALA A 89 -8.56 3.69 -20.35
N ARG A 90 -9.14 3.51 -21.55
CA ARG A 90 -8.51 3.87 -22.83
C ARG A 90 -8.37 5.37 -23.00
N VAL A 91 -9.39 6.13 -22.60
CA VAL A 91 -9.38 7.60 -22.70
C VAL A 91 -8.38 8.19 -21.73
N LEU A 92 -8.47 7.82 -20.43
CA LEU A 92 -7.59 8.35 -19.40
C LEU A 92 -6.11 7.98 -19.65
N SER A 93 -5.84 6.82 -20.26
CA SER A 93 -4.48 6.44 -20.65
C SER A 93 -3.85 7.33 -21.71
N ARG A 94 -4.63 8.20 -22.39
CA ARG A 94 -4.13 9.18 -23.35
C ARG A 94 -3.88 10.56 -22.75
N TYR A 95 -4.37 10.78 -21.52
CA TYR A 95 -4.28 12.07 -20.82
C TYR A 95 -3.35 12.03 -19.62
N LEU A 96 -3.20 10.86 -19.00
CA LEU A 96 -2.53 10.65 -17.72
C LEU A 96 -1.34 9.71 -17.88
N ASP A 97 -0.41 9.75 -16.93
CA ASP A 97 0.76 8.88 -16.87
C ASP A 97 0.61 7.74 -15.86
N GLY A 98 -0.41 7.79 -15.01
CA GLY A 98 -0.77 6.76 -14.05
C GLY A 98 -2.13 7.04 -13.42
N ILE A 99 -2.78 6.02 -12.90
CA ILE A 99 -4.06 6.12 -12.18
C ILE A 99 -3.92 5.46 -10.82
N MET A 100 -4.28 6.18 -9.75
CA MET A 100 -4.63 5.59 -8.47
C MET A 100 -6.14 5.53 -8.35
N ILE A 101 -6.67 4.40 -7.91
CA ILE A 101 -8.12 4.24 -7.72
C ILE A 101 -8.44 3.71 -6.31
N ARG A 102 -9.45 4.31 -5.68
CA ARG A 102 -10.08 3.86 -4.45
C ARG A 102 -11.57 3.64 -4.73
N THR A 103 -11.99 2.39 -4.74
CA THR A 103 -13.34 1.97 -5.16
C THR A 103 -13.88 0.84 -4.26
N PHE A 104 -15.03 0.30 -4.61
CA PHE A 104 -15.64 -0.85 -3.94
C PHE A 104 -15.15 -2.16 -4.58
N ASP A 105 -15.54 -2.42 -5.81
CA ASP A 105 -15.25 -3.68 -6.50
C ASP A 105 -13.80 -3.75 -6.99
N HIS A 106 -13.09 -4.82 -6.63
CA HIS A 106 -11.72 -5.06 -7.09
C HIS A 106 -11.65 -5.32 -8.60
N ALA A 107 -12.71 -5.92 -9.18
CA ALA A 107 -12.79 -6.15 -10.63
C ALA A 107 -12.73 -4.85 -11.45
N ASP A 108 -13.11 -3.71 -10.88
CA ASP A 108 -13.00 -2.42 -11.56
C ASP A 108 -11.54 -1.97 -11.70
N VAL A 109 -10.73 -2.25 -10.68
CA VAL A 109 -9.28 -2.00 -10.71
C VAL A 109 -8.60 -2.90 -11.74
N GLU A 110 -8.97 -4.19 -11.79
CA GLU A 110 -8.46 -5.15 -12.77
C GLU A 110 -8.85 -4.76 -14.21
N LYS A 111 -10.10 -4.29 -14.42
CA LYS A 111 -10.55 -3.79 -15.74
C LYS A 111 -9.75 -2.57 -16.17
N LEU A 112 -9.50 -1.60 -15.26
CA LEU A 112 -8.65 -0.45 -15.58
C LEU A 112 -7.24 -0.89 -15.99
N ALA A 113 -6.64 -1.83 -15.27
CA ALA A 113 -5.32 -2.37 -15.59
C ALA A 113 -5.30 -3.14 -16.93
N ARG A 114 -6.35 -3.92 -17.19
CA ARG A 114 -6.45 -4.72 -18.43
C ARG A 114 -6.62 -3.90 -19.69
N PHE A 115 -7.37 -2.81 -19.63
CA PHE A 115 -7.75 -2.01 -20.82
C PHE A 115 -6.98 -0.70 -20.93
N GLY A 116 -6.32 -0.27 -19.86
CA GLY A 116 -5.42 0.89 -19.87
C GLY A 116 -4.03 0.54 -20.38
N SER A 117 -3.26 1.58 -20.72
CA SER A 117 -1.87 1.48 -21.15
C SER A 117 -0.90 2.25 -20.25
N ILE A 118 -1.33 2.59 -19.04
CA ILE A 118 -0.56 3.29 -18.00
C ILE A 118 -0.65 2.53 -16.68
N PRO A 119 0.28 2.74 -15.73
CA PRO A 119 0.25 2.12 -14.41
C PRO A 119 -1.05 2.39 -13.64
N ILE A 120 -1.57 1.34 -13.01
CA ILE A 120 -2.72 1.41 -12.10
C ILE A 120 -2.24 1.05 -10.69
N ILE A 121 -2.63 1.87 -9.70
CA ILE A 121 -2.33 1.68 -8.28
C ILE A 121 -3.64 1.49 -7.53
N ASN A 122 -3.79 0.38 -6.84
CA ASN A 122 -4.91 0.13 -5.95
C ASN A 122 -4.73 0.94 -4.65
N GLY A 123 -5.50 2.02 -4.51
CA GLY A 123 -5.55 2.82 -3.29
C GLY A 123 -6.37 2.17 -2.17
N LEU A 124 -7.39 1.41 -2.52
CA LEU A 124 -8.22 0.52 -1.70
C LEU A 124 -9.37 -0.05 -2.53
N THR A 125 -9.70 -1.31 -2.30
CA THR A 125 -10.99 -1.94 -2.67
C THR A 125 -11.58 -2.65 -1.46
N ASP A 126 -12.79 -3.22 -1.60
CA ASP A 126 -13.36 -4.08 -0.55
C ASP A 126 -12.59 -5.37 -0.36
N LEU A 127 -11.84 -5.81 -1.37
CA LEU A 127 -11.01 -7.01 -1.30
C LEU A 127 -9.63 -6.75 -0.72
N LEU A 128 -8.95 -5.63 -1.09
CA LEU A 128 -7.54 -5.38 -0.78
C LEU A 128 -7.26 -3.91 -0.42
N HIS A 129 -6.27 -3.71 0.47
CA HIS A 129 -5.68 -2.41 0.80
C HIS A 129 -4.14 -2.48 0.79
N PRO A 130 -3.51 -2.75 -0.36
CA PRO A 130 -2.08 -3.08 -0.42
C PRO A 130 -1.16 -1.92 0.01
N CYS A 131 -1.48 -0.67 -0.35
CA CYS A 131 -0.70 0.50 0.04
C CYS A 131 -0.65 0.71 1.57
N GLN A 132 -1.67 0.27 2.29
CA GLN A 132 -1.72 0.35 3.74
C GLN A 132 -0.75 -0.66 4.36
N VAL A 133 -0.86 -1.93 3.99
CA VAL A 133 0.01 -2.98 4.54
C VAL A 133 1.48 -2.74 4.18
N MET A 134 1.77 -2.14 3.04
CA MET A 134 3.14 -1.69 2.73
C MET A 134 3.64 -0.62 3.70
N ALA A 135 2.78 0.30 4.16
CA ALA A 135 3.15 1.30 5.17
C ALA A 135 3.32 0.67 6.56
N ASP A 136 2.47 -0.30 6.91
CA ASP A 136 2.60 -1.09 8.13
C ASP A 136 3.94 -1.82 8.17
N LEU A 137 4.31 -2.48 7.08
CA LEU A 137 5.58 -3.20 6.95
C LEU A 137 6.81 -2.26 7.01
N LEU A 138 6.73 -1.07 6.41
CA LEU A 138 7.79 -0.07 6.56
C LEU A 138 7.95 0.34 8.04
N THR A 139 6.83 0.53 8.76
CA THR A 139 6.83 0.88 10.18
C THR A 139 7.43 -0.24 11.04
N ILE A 140 7.09 -1.50 10.75
CA ILE A 140 7.69 -2.67 11.39
C ILE A 140 9.21 -2.69 11.14
N ARG A 141 9.63 -2.43 9.91
CA ARG A 141 11.06 -2.40 9.53
C ARG A 141 11.82 -1.31 10.29
N GLU A 142 11.24 -0.12 10.42
CA GLU A 142 11.84 1.00 11.15
C GLU A 142 11.91 0.75 12.65
N THR A 143 10.86 0.16 13.22
CA THR A 143 10.74 0.01 14.68
C THR A 143 11.38 -1.27 15.21
N LEU A 144 11.26 -2.38 14.47
CA LEU A 144 11.67 -3.71 14.91
C LEU A 144 12.82 -4.30 14.10
N GLY A 145 13.37 -3.56 13.14
CA GLY A 145 14.45 -4.02 12.25
C GLY A 145 13.99 -4.99 11.16
N GLY A 146 12.70 -5.18 10.98
CA GLY A 146 12.08 -6.06 9.97
C GLY A 146 11.16 -7.10 10.59
N TRP A 147 10.68 -7.99 9.77
CA TRP A 147 9.67 -9.01 10.11
C TRP A 147 10.24 -10.45 10.21
N ASP A 148 11.51 -10.67 9.86
CA ASP A 148 12.13 -12.00 9.90
C ASP A 148 12.09 -12.56 11.33
N GLY A 149 11.56 -13.78 11.47
CA GLY A 149 11.42 -14.47 12.75
C GLY A 149 10.37 -13.88 13.69
N LYS A 150 9.54 -12.96 13.22
CA LYS A 150 8.49 -12.33 14.02
C LYS A 150 7.11 -12.84 13.64
N ALA A 151 6.22 -12.90 14.63
CA ALA A 151 4.80 -13.16 14.44
C ALA A 151 4.03 -11.83 14.42
N ILE A 152 3.19 -11.68 13.41
CA ILE A 152 2.26 -10.56 13.27
C ILE A 152 0.86 -11.09 13.58
N ALA A 153 0.17 -10.49 14.53
CA ALA A 153 -1.19 -10.82 14.89
C ALA A 153 -2.18 -9.80 14.28
N TRP A 154 -3.19 -10.31 13.64
CA TRP A 154 -4.37 -9.57 13.21
C TRP A 154 -5.54 -9.95 14.11
N VAL A 155 -6.27 -8.96 14.62
CA VAL A 155 -7.46 -9.17 15.47
C VAL A 155 -8.63 -8.38 14.90
N GLY A 156 -9.69 -9.05 14.46
CA GLY A 156 -10.88 -8.38 13.93
C GLY A 156 -11.45 -9.03 12.66
N ASP A 157 -12.08 -8.20 11.81
CA ASP A 157 -12.73 -8.63 10.58
C ASP A 157 -11.71 -9.16 9.55
N GLY A 158 -12.06 -10.27 8.89
CA GLY A 158 -11.31 -10.81 7.75
C GLY A 158 -11.45 -9.98 6.48
N ASN A 159 -11.40 -8.67 6.62
CA ASN A 159 -11.63 -7.67 5.59
C ASN A 159 -10.45 -7.50 4.60
N ASN A 160 -10.47 -6.41 3.84
CA ASN A 160 -9.42 -6.08 2.87
C ASN A 160 -8.03 -5.88 3.48
N MET A 161 -7.95 -5.44 4.75
CA MET A 161 -6.69 -5.36 5.48
C MET A 161 -6.13 -6.74 5.79
N ALA A 162 -6.96 -7.64 6.37
CA ALA A 162 -6.60 -9.02 6.64
C ALA A 162 -6.15 -9.75 5.36
N ASN A 163 -6.90 -9.58 4.25
CA ASN A 163 -6.54 -10.14 2.96
C ASN A 163 -5.18 -9.64 2.44
N SER A 164 -4.90 -8.36 2.60
CA SER A 164 -3.62 -7.77 2.19
C SER A 164 -2.46 -8.21 3.10
N TRP A 165 -2.70 -8.44 4.39
CA TRP A 165 -1.73 -9.03 5.30
C TRP A 165 -1.39 -10.48 4.92
N ILE A 166 -2.39 -11.26 4.49
CA ILE A 166 -2.20 -12.62 4.00
C ILE A 166 -1.33 -12.62 2.74
N ASP A 167 -1.59 -11.71 1.78
CA ASP A 167 -0.77 -11.54 0.58
C ASP A 167 0.67 -11.11 0.91
N ALA A 168 0.83 -10.24 1.88
CA ALA A 168 2.14 -9.80 2.36
C ALA A 168 2.93 -10.96 2.99
N ALA A 169 2.28 -11.75 3.85
CA ALA A 169 2.90 -12.92 4.48
C ALA A 169 3.37 -13.93 3.42
N GLY A 170 2.54 -14.22 2.42
CA GLY A 170 2.90 -15.11 1.32
C GLY A 170 4.01 -14.58 0.42
N SER A 171 4.16 -13.26 0.28
CA SER A 171 5.19 -12.62 -0.55
C SER A 171 6.52 -12.46 0.16
N LEU A 172 6.52 -12.23 1.47
CA LEU A 172 7.71 -11.90 2.26
C LEU A 172 8.19 -13.02 3.19
N GLY A 173 7.29 -13.94 3.59
CA GLY A 173 7.62 -15.16 4.31
C GLY A 173 7.63 -15.02 5.84
N PHE A 174 6.87 -14.08 6.43
CA PHE A 174 6.70 -13.96 7.88
C PHE A 174 5.52 -14.78 8.42
N GLU A 175 5.48 -14.98 9.74
CA GLU A 175 4.37 -15.64 10.42
C GLU A 175 3.21 -14.64 10.60
N LEU A 176 2.00 -15.05 10.18
CA LEU A 176 0.76 -14.29 10.36
C LEU A 176 -0.25 -15.12 11.12
N ARG A 177 -0.80 -14.55 12.18
CA ARG A 177 -1.88 -15.16 12.98
C ARG A 177 -3.09 -14.25 12.92
N LEU A 178 -4.23 -14.78 12.46
CA LEU A 178 -5.46 -14.02 12.34
C LEU A 178 -6.48 -14.57 13.36
N ALA A 179 -7.03 -13.67 14.17
CA ALA A 179 -8.19 -13.94 14.99
C ALA A 179 -9.40 -13.23 14.38
N CYS A 180 -10.31 -13.99 13.79
CA CYS A 180 -11.54 -13.48 13.18
C CYS A 180 -12.76 -14.19 13.75
N PRO A 181 -13.88 -13.49 14.04
CA PRO A 181 -15.12 -14.12 14.43
C PRO A 181 -15.63 -15.07 13.36
N LYS A 182 -16.36 -16.08 13.77
CA LYS A 182 -17.02 -17.00 12.84
C LYS A 182 -18.00 -16.25 11.94
N GLY A 183 -17.89 -16.47 10.62
CA GLY A 183 -18.66 -15.77 9.58
C GLY A 183 -18.03 -14.47 9.10
N TYR A 184 -16.87 -14.10 9.67
CA TYR A 184 -16.09 -12.93 9.29
C TYR A 184 -14.64 -13.30 8.96
N GLU A 185 -14.44 -14.49 8.41
CA GLU A 185 -13.14 -14.98 7.99
C GLU A 185 -12.63 -14.24 6.74
N PRO A 186 -11.31 -14.19 6.52
CA PRO A 186 -10.74 -13.62 5.30
C PRO A 186 -11.15 -14.41 4.04
N ASN A 187 -10.92 -13.81 2.88
CA ASN A 187 -11.18 -14.45 1.60
C ASN A 187 -10.42 -15.79 1.50
N VAL A 188 -11.20 -16.87 1.28
CA VAL A 188 -10.67 -18.25 1.30
C VAL A 188 -9.62 -18.50 0.22
N GLU A 189 -9.78 -17.93 -0.98
CA GLU A 189 -8.85 -18.15 -2.09
C GLU A 189 -7.49 -17.47 -1.80
N ILE A 190 -7.53 -16.27 -1.23
CA ILE A 190 -6.33 -15.54 -0.79
C ILE A 190 -5.62 -16.32 0.33
N LEU A 191 -6.36 -16.80 1.30
CA LEU A 191 -5.82 -17.56 2.43
C LEU A 191 -5.15 -18.85 1.96
N GLU A 192 -5.85 -19.69 1.18
CA GLU A 192 -5.36 -20.99 0.77
C GLU A 192 -4.14 -20.93 -0.18
N ARG A 193 -4.09 -19.92 -1.08
CA ARG A 193 -2.92 -19.75 -1.95
C ARG A 193 -1.67 -19.33 -1.18
N ASN A 194 -1.80 -18.60 -0.07
CA ASN A 194 -0.70 -18.06 0.69
C ASN A 194 -0.25 -18.94 1.86
N ARG A 195 -1.11 -19.78 2.42
CA ARG A 195 -0.75 -20.83 3.40
C ARG A 195 0.32 -21.79 2.91
N LYS A 196 0.43 -21.98 1.60
CA LYS A 196 1.47 -22.80 0.95
C LYS A 196 2.85 -22.12 0.92
N LYS A 197 2.90 -20.80 1.19
CA LYS A 197 4.10 -19.97 1.06
C LYS A 197 4.62 -19.43 2.39
N ALA A 198 3.74 -19.30 3.39
CA ALA A 198 4.05 -18.75 4.69
C ALA A 198 3.25 -19.46 5.79
N ARG A 199 3.72 -19.33 7.02
CA ARG A 199 2.99 -19.82 8.20
C ARG A 199 1.84 -18.87 8.51
N ILE A 200 0.62 -19.26 8.12
CA ILE A 200 -0.59 -18.47 8.35
C ILE A 200 -1.58 -19.31 9.14
N THR A 201 -1.94 -18.86 10.34
CA THR A 201 -2.97 -19.49 11.19
C THR A 201 -4.21 -18.62 11.27
N LEU A 202 -5.37 -19.26 11.31
CA LEU A 202 -6.66 -18.61 11.51
C LEU A 202 -7.31 -19.26 12.72
N THR A 203 -7.70 -18.46 13.68
CA THR A 203 -8.39 -18.83 14.91
C THR A 203 -9.59 -17.91 15.16
N THR A 204 -10.45 -18.29 16.09
CA THR A 204 -11.49 -17.40 16.63
C THR A 204 -11.10 -16.82 17.99
N ASP A 205 -9.90 -17.13 18.49
CA ASP A 205 -9.41 -16.68 19.78
C ASP A 205 -8.35 -15.57 19.64
N PRO A 206 -8.67 -14.31 20.02
CA PRO A 206 -7.71 -13.22 20.01
C PRO A 206 -6.47 -13.45 20.90
N GLU A 207 -6.62 -14.12 22.02
CA GLU A 207 -5.51 -14.38 22.95
C GLU A 207 -4.52 -15.36 22.32
N GLU A 208 -5.00 -16.41 21.64
CA GLU A 208 -4.17 -17.35 20.90
C GLU A 208 -3.35 -16.65 19.79
N ALA A 209 -3.99 -15.77 19.01
CA ALA A 209 -3.31 -15.06 17.94
C ALA A 209 -2.23 -14.09 18.45
N VAL A 210 -2.53 -13.37 19.54
CA VAL A 210 -1.67 -12.30 20.07
C VAL A 210 -0.54 -12.84 20.93
N HIS A 211 -0.68 -14.03 21.53
CA HIS A 211 0.30 -14.57 22.48
C HIS A 211 1.73 -14.59 21.92
N GLY A 212 2.61 -13.77 22.49
CA GLY A 212 4.02 -13.62 22.10
C GLY A 212 4.25 -12.99 20.72
N ALA A 213 3.22 -12.38 20.09
CA ALA A 213 3.37 -11.68 18.81
C ALA A 213 4.15 -10.37 18.99
N GLN A 214 4.98 -10.00 18.01
CA GLN A 214 5.75 -8.76 18.01
C GLN A 214 4.98 -7.58 17.42
N VAL A 215 3.93 -7.86 16.69
CA VAL A 215 3.04 -6.84 16.10
C VAL A 215 1.60 -7.25 16.34
N VAL A 216 0.79 -6.34 16.82
CA VAL A 216 -0.67 -6.50 16.94
C VAL A 216 -1.31 -5.44 16.06
N ASN A 217 -2.17 -5.86 15.13
CA ASN A 217 -2.86 -4.99 14.18
C ASN A 217 -4.36 -5.27 14.21
N THR A 218 -5.17 -4.22 14.11
CA THR A 218 -6.63 -4.30 13.97
C THR A 218 -7.14 -3.21 13.04
N ASP A 219 -8.42 -3.29 12.72
CA ASP A 219 -9.18 -2.30 11.95
C ASP A 219 -10.61 -2.24 12.48
N VAL A 220 -11.38 -1.24 12.05
CA VAL A 220 -12.79 -1.07 12.41
C VAL A 220 -13.60 -2.35 12.11
N TRP A 221 -14.54 -2.68 12.99
CA TRP A 221 -15.39 -3.86 12.81
C TRP A 221 -16.40 -3.70 11.67
N ALA A 222 -16.84 -2.46 11.40
CA ALA A 222 -17.70 -2.11 10.27
C ALA A 222 -16.97 -1.12 9.35
N SER A 223 -16.63 -1.56 8.16
CA SER A 223 -16.02 -0.71 7.14
C SER A 223 -17.04 0.23 6.51
N MET A 224 -16.57 1.28 5.81
CA MET A 224 -17.44 2.21 5.08
C MET A 224 -18.35 1.47 4.10
N GLY A 225 -19.67 1.69 4.24
CA GLY A 225 -20.72 1.02 3.45
C GLY A 225 -21.33 -0.20 4.16
N GLN A 226 -20.97 -0.48 5.41
CA GLN A 226 -21.50 -1.57 6.23
C GLN A 226 -22.21 -1.04 7.49
N GLU A 227 -22.61 0.23 7.49
CA GLU A 227 -23.22 0.90 8.64
C GLU A 227 -24.54 0.25 9.06
N GLU A 228 -25.29 -0.34 8.12
CA GLU A 228 -26.54 -1.07 8.39
C GLU A 228 -26.31 -2.38 9.18
N GLU A 229 -25.12 -2.95 9.13
CA GLU A 229 -24.74 -4.17 9.85
C GLU A 229 -24.11 -3.90 11.23
N GLN A 230 -23.98 -2.63 11.65
CA GLN A 230 -23.20 -2.24 12.81
C GLN A 230 -23.59 -2.96 14.10
N GLU A 231 -24.90 -3.11 14.38
CA GLU A 231 -25.34 -3.83 15.58
C GLU A 231 -25.03 -5.32 15.55
N GLN A 232 -25.16 -5.95 14.38
CA GLN A 232 -24.84 -7.37 14.22
C GLN A 232 -23.34 -7.60 14.39
N ARG A 233 -22.52 -6.72 13.79
CA ARG A 233 -21.07 -6.75 13.92
C ARG A 233 -20.61 -6.52 15.35
N ALA A 234 -21.18 -5.53 16.04
CA ALA A 234 -20.85 -5.26 17.45
C ALA A 234 -21.09 -6.50 18.35
N ARG A 235 -22.12 -7.31 18.07
CA ARG A 235 -22.36 -8.57 18.78
C ARG A 235 -21.35 -9.65 18.41
N ALA A 236 -21.06 -9.81 17.12
CA ALA A 236 -20.15 -10.85 16.62
C ALA A 236 -18.69 -10.60 17.05
N PHE A 237 -18.29 -9.33 17.17
CA PHE A 237 -16.95 -8.91 17.54
C PHE A 237 -16.78 -8.70 19.07
N GLN A 238 -17.75 -9.09 19.86
CA GLN A 238 -17.60 -9.05 21.32
C GLN A 238 -16.38 -9.89 21.75
N GLY A 239 -15.43 -9.27 22.46
CA GLY A 239 -14.18 -9.89 22.87
C GLY A 239 -13.01 -9.69 21.89
N TYR A 240 -13.21 -9.00 20.76
CA TYR A 240 -12.16 -8.70 19.78
C TYR A 240 -11.55 -7.30 19.92
N ILE A 241 -11.82 -6.61 21.02
CA ILE A 241 -11.18 -5.33 21.33
C ILE A 241 -9.70 -5.54 21.65
N VAL A 242 -8.82 -4.78 20.98
CA VAL A 242 -7.42 -4.71 21.36
C VAL A 242 -7.29 -3.71 22.53
N ASP A 243 -7.33 -4.24 23.73
CA ASP A 243 -7.14 -3.49 24.96
C ASP A 243 -5.78 -3.79 25.61
N ARG A 244 -5.53 -3.20 26.77
CA ARG A 244 -4.31 -3.42 27.54
C ARG A 244 -4.12 -4.88 27.98
N ASN A 245 -5.21 -5.60 28.24
CA ASN A 245 -5.10 -6.98 28.70
C ASN A 245 -4.65 -7.87 27.57
N LEU A 246 -5.23 -7.70 26.38
CA LEU A 246 -4.81 -8.41 25.18
C LEU A 246 -3.35 -8.06 24.81
N MET A 247 -2.97 -6.78 24.84
CA MET A 247 -1.59 -6.33 24.56
C MET A 247 -0.55 -6.88 25.55
N ARG A 248 -0.93 -7.23 26.78
CA ARG A 248 -0.01 -7.87 27.76
C ARG A 248 0.37 -9.31 27.37
N LEU A 249 -0.41 -9.98 26.53
CA LEU A 249 -0.12 -11.33 26.04
C LEU A 249 0.89 -11.31 24.90
N ALA A 250 1.03 -10.18 24.22
CA ALA A 250 2.03 -9.99 23.18
C ALA A 250 3.46 -9.93 23.76
N ASP A 251 4.47 -9.94 22.87
CA ASP A 251 5.85 -9.71 23.27
C ASP A 251 6.00 -8.36 24.01
N ARG A 252 6.94 -8.27 24.96
CA ARG A 252 7.17 -7.03 25.71
C ARG A 252 7.55 -5.84 24.84
N GLY A 253 8.22 -6.09 23.71
CA GLY A 253 8.60 -5.10 22.71
C GLY A 253 7.58 -4.95 21.60
N ALA A 254 6.41 -5.58 21.70
CA ALA A 254 5.40 -5.55 20.67
C ALA A 254 4.91 -4.13 20.36
N ILE A 255 4.63 -3.89 19.08
CA ILE A 255 4.01 -2.64 18.61
C ILE A 255 2.55 -2.87 18.22
N PHE A 256 1.75 -1.81 18.35
CA PHE A 256 0.36 -1.77 17.92
C PHE A 256 0.24 -0.92 16.67
N LEU A 257 -0.52 -1.42 15.67
CA LEU A 257 -0.80 -0.75 14.39
C LEU A 257 -2.32 -0.69 14.15
N HIS A 258 -2.76 0.36 13.46
CA HIS A 258 -4.14 0.58 13.01
C HIS A 258 -4.16 1.49 11.80
N CYS A 259 -4.94 1.14 10.77
CA CYS A 259 -4.98 1.92 9.52
C CYS A 259 -5.69 3.28 9.64
N LEU A 260 -6.43 3.50 10.73
CA LEU A 260 -7.27 4.68 10.97
C LEU A 260 -8.37 4.92 9.89
N PRO A 261 -9.55 5.48 10.28
CA PRO A 261 -9.92 5.97 11.61
C PRO A 261 -10.14 4.84 12.59
N ALA A 262 -9.97 5.08 13.89
CA ALA A 262 -10.23 4.11 14.94
C ALA A 262 -11.48 4.50 15.75
N HIS A 263 -12.30 3.50 16.09
CA HIS A 263 -13.44 3.66 17.00
C HIS A 263 -13.02 3.22 18.40
N ARG A 264 -12.56 4.20 19.18
CA ARG A 264 -12.10 3.96 20.55
C ARG A 264 -13.21 3.40 21.41
N GLY A 265 -12.93 2.26 22.07
CA GLY A 265 -13.91 1.51 22.85
C GLY A 265 -14.67 0.43 22.07
N GLU A 266 -14.44 0.34 20.74
CA GLU A 266 -14.88 -0.76 19.90
C GLU A 266 -13.71 -1.70 19.62
N GLU A 267 -13.05 -1.58 18.45
CA GLU A 267 -11.94 -2.47 18.06
C GLU A 267 -10.62 -2.20 18.82
N VAL A 268 -10.47 -1.02 19.40
CA VAL A 268 -9.28 -0.64 20.16
C VAL A 268 -9.62 0.28 21.33
N SER A 269 -8.92 0.09 22.47
CA SER A 269 -9.06 1.00 23.60
C SER A 269 -8.25 2.29 23.41
N GLU A 270 -8.71 3.40 24.02
CA GLU A 270 -7.96 4.67 24.06
C GLU A 270 -6.54 4.48 24.60
N GLU A 271 -6.42 3.66 25.66
CA GLU A 271 -5.14 3.40 26.32
C GLU A 271 -4.12 2.72 25.40
N VAL A 272 -4.56 1.87 24.46
CA VAL A 272 -3.68 1.19 23.52
C VAL A 272 -3.28 2.13 22.38
N ILE A 273 -4.24 2.83 21.80
CA ILE A 273 -3.94 3.69 20.62
C ILE A 273 -3.05 4.89 20.98
N GLU A 274 -3.18 5.43 22.20
CA GLU A 274 -2.34 6.52 22.72
C GLU A 274 -1.12 6.00 23.51
N GLY A 275 -1.01 4.68 23.65
CA GLY A 275 0.01 4.02 24.47
C GLY A 275 1.40 4.02 23.83
N ARG A 276 2.43 3.68 24.63
CA ARG A 276 3.84 3.66 24.19
C ARG A 276 4.13 2.63 23.10
N GLN A 277 3.33 1.58 22.98
CA GLN A 277 3.45 0.53 21.96
C GLN A 277 2.81 0.93 20.63
N SER A 278 1.96 1.94 20.64
CA SER A 278 1.32 2.44 19.43
C SER A 278 2.33 3.04 18.45
N ARG A 279 2.16 2.68 17.18
CA ARG A 279 2.91 3.24 16.04
C ARG A 279 1.96 3.73 14.95
N VAL A 280 0.72 4.03 15.33
CA VAL A 280 -0.32 4.43 14.37
C VAL A 280 0.01 5.74 13.66
N TRP A 281 0.70 6.66 14.32
CA TRP A 281 1.08 7.95 13.73
C TRP A 281 2.29 7.81 12.81
N ASP A 282 3.30 7.04 13.20
CA ASP A 282 4.46 6.70 12.36
C ASP A 282 4.00 5.96 11.10
N GLN A 283 3.07 5.02 11.26
CA GLN A 283 2.46 4.28 10.18
C GLN A 283 1.67 5.19 9.23
N ALA A 284 0.88 6.12 9.77
CA ALA A 284 0.12 7.08 8.96
C ALA A 284 1.06 7.98 8.14
N GLU A 285 2.20 8.41 8.69
CA GLU A 285 3.25 9.12 7.96
C GLU A 285 3.86 8.24 6.88
N ASN A 286 4.16 6.98 7.19
CA ASN A 286 4.77 6.03 6.25
C ASN A 286 3.91 5.76 5.01
N ARG A 287 2.61 6.02 5.07
CA ARG A 287 1.73 6.03 3.89
C ARG A 287 2.24 6.95 2.80
N LEU A 288 2.66 8.17 3.16
CA LEU A 288 3.20 9.13 2.20
C LEU A 288 4.45 8.58 1.52
N HIS A 289 5.39 8.06 2.30
CA HIS A 289 6.70 7.65 1.78
C HIS A 289 6.62 6.37 0.92
N VAL A 290 5.81 5.39 1.35
CA VAL A 290 5.57 4.16 0.56
C VAL A 290 4.84 4.47 -0.74
N GLN A 291 3.83 5.31 -0.72
CA GLN A 291 3.09 5.69 -1.92
C GLN A 291 3.98 6.48 -2.90
N LYS A 292 4.85 7.35 -2.41
CA LYS A 292 5.89 7.99 -3.24
C LYS A 292 6.78 6.96 -3.91
N ALA A 293 7.26 5.99 -3.14
CA ALA A 293 8.13 4.94 -3.68
C ALA A 293 7.42 4.07 -4.73
N ILE A 294 6.15 3.71 -4.52
CA ILE A 294 5.33 2.97 -5.49
C ILE A 294 5.13 3.80 -6.77
N MET A 295 4.78 5.09 -6.65
CA MET A 295 4.64 5.97 -7.81
C MET A 295 5.95 6.12 -8.58
N ALA A 296 7.06 6.35 -7.89
CA ALA A 296 8.37 6.47 -8.51
C ALA A 296 8.80 5.16 -9.20
N PHE A 297 8.48 4.00 -8.60
CA PHE A 297 8.79 2.69 -9.15
C PHE A 297 7.99 2.38 -10.43
N LEU A 298 6.71 2.76 -10.47
CA LEU A 298 5.81 2.44 -11.59
C LEU A 298 5.83 3.50 -12.69
N MET A 299 5.89 4.77 -12.32
CA MET A 299 5.74 5.91 -13.23
C MET A 299 7.07 6.60 -13.54
N GLY A 300 8.12 6.40 -12.74
CA GLY A 300 9.45 6.94 -13.01
C GLY A 300 9.99 6.37 -14.33
N GLU A 301 10.90 7.08 -14.98
CA GLU A 301 11.64 6.52 -16.09
C GLU A 301 12.44 5.33 -15.58
N GLN A 302 12.20 4.16 -16.15
CA GLN A 302 13.10 3.03 -15.99
C GLN A 302 14.39 3.38 -16.72
N ARG A 303 15.31 4.08 -16.05
CA ARG A 303 16.70 4.05 -16.52
C ARG A 303 17.06 2.58 -16.51
N GLU A 304 17.18 2.00 -17.71
CA GLU A 304 17.74 0.69 -17.90
C GLU A 304 18.90 0.55 -16.93
N ARG A 305 18.87 -0.49 -16.11
CA ARG A 305 20.04 -0.94 -15.37
C ARG A 305 21.06 -1.48 -16.37
N ALA A 306 21.57 -0.56 -17.23
CA ALA A 306 22.72 -0.81 -18.08
C ALA A 306 23.87 -1.10 -17.13
N GLY A 307 24.27 -2.36 -17.14
CA GLY A 307 25.46 -2.82 -16.44
C GLY A 307 26.63 -1.88 -16.71
N LYS A 308 27.34 -1.53 -15.68
CA LYS A 308 28.65 -0.89 -15.78
C LYS A 308 29.54 -1.69 -16.75
N LYS A 309 29.70 -1.19 -17.97
CA LYS A 309 30.91 -1.39 -18.76
C LYS A 309 31.31 -0.01 -19.23
N GLY A 310 32.41 0.43 -18.63
CA GLY A 310 33.01 1.70 -18.94
C GLY A 310 33.59 1.69 -20.35
N GLU A 311 33.47 2.83 -20.99
CA GLU A 311 34.53 3.37 -21.87
C GLU A 311 34.29 4.89 -22.00
N PRO A 312 35.31 5.73 -21.87
CA PRO A 312 35.15 7.17 -22.03
C PRO A 312 35.09 7.50 -23.52
N SER A 313 33.98 8.05 -23.97
CA SER A 313 33.85 8.65 -25.30
C SER A 313 34.73 9.89 -25.40
N THR A 314 35.87 9.78 -26.08
CA THR A 314 36.68 10.92 -26.50
C THR A 314 35.98 11.67 -27.64
N LEU A 315 35.28 12.72 -27.32
CA LEU A 315 34.82 13.69 -28.30
C LEU A 315 36.00 14.51 -28.81
N GLY A 316 36.51 14.12 -30.00
CA GLY A 316 37.53 14.85 -30.71
C GLY A 316 37.02 16.21 -31.22
N ILE A 317 37.50 17.27 -30.61
CA ILE A 317 37.32 18.63 -31.06
C ILE A 317 38.24 18.85 -32.31
N LYS A 318 37.70 18.80 -33.51
CA LYS A 318 38.42 19.25 -34.71
C LYS A 318 38.50 20.77 -34.70
N ARG A 319 39.70 21.31 -34.41
CA ARG A 319 40.05 22.70 -34.59
C ARG A 319 40.13 23.00 -36.12
N ALA A 320 39.26 23.90 -36.59
CA ALA A 320 39.37 24.49 -37.92
C ALA A 320 40.59 25.41 -38.02
N LYS A 321 41.53 25.11 -38.91
CA LYS A 321 42.65 25.98 -39.26
C LYS A 321 42.15 27.17 -40.07
N LYS A 322 42.32 28.38 -39.56
CA LYS A 322 42.21 29.63 -40.34
C LYS A 322 43.32 29.69 -41.37
N ALA A 323 42.97 29.76 -42.65
CA ALA A 323 43.86 30.07 -43.73
C ALA A 323 44.04 31.61 -43.80
N THR A 324 45.24 32.08 -43.54
CA THR A 324 45.69 33.45 -43.89
C THR A 324 45.97 33.51 -45.37
N ARG A 325 45.32 34.41 -46.08
CA ARG A 325 45.79 34.90 -47.39
C ARG A 325 46.45 36.27 -47.21
N LYS A 326 47.71 36.34 -47.64
CA LYS A 326 48.44 37.55 -47.95
C LYS A 326 48.02 38.02 -49.33
N THR A 327 47.74 39.21 -49.50
CA THR A 327 48.27 40.33 -50.31
C THR A 327 47.35 41.51 -50.19
#